data_3f83e54f2e1f43389b7e4239dcb29bf6
#
_entry.id   3f83e54f2e1f43389b7e4239dcb29bf6
#
_cell.length_a   1.000
_cell.length_b   1.000
_cell.length_c   1.000
_cell.angle_alpha   90.00
_cell.angle_beta   90.00
_cell.angle_gamma   90.00
#
_symmetry.space_group_name_H-M   'P 1'
#
loop_
_entity.id
_entity.type
_entity.pdbx_description
1 polymer ?
#
loop_
_entity_poly.entity_id
_entity_poly.type
_entity_poly.pdbx_seq_one_letter_code
_entity_poly.pdbx_strand_id
1 'polypeptide(L)'
;EISTSVNSLEIDINKIEVNPNQPRSNFDTTELENLSNSIKELGIIQPITVRKIKSSKYEIISGERRLRAFQKLSKKSIPAYIRLANDQESLEMALVENIQRKNLDPIEIAISYSRLTEELKISHDEMSKRVGKDRTTITNYIRLLKLDPIIQSGLRDNFISMGHGRALININSLTKQLSVYEKILKKSLSV
;
A
#
# COMPACT_ATOMS: atom_id res chain seq x y z
N GLU A 1 -5.90 27.27 7.37
CA GLU A 1 -6.30 26.17 6.45
C GLU A 1 -5.03 25.54 5.88
N ILE A 2 -4.51 24.49 6.53
CA ILE A 2 -3.45 23.67 5.97
C ILE A 2 -4.13 22.39 5.51
N SER A 3 -4.58 22.40 4.24
CA SER A 3 -5.00 21.20 3.54
C SER A 3 -3.75 20.37 3.23
N THR A 4 -3.35 19.52 4.14
CA THR A 4 -2.36 18.46 3.88
C THR A 4 -3.05 17.25 3.28
N SER A 5 -3.56 17.38 2.06
CA SER A 5 -3.76 16.22 1.21
C SER A 5 -2.37 15.63 0.95
N VAL A 6 -2.10 14.43 1.48
CA VAL A 6 -0.84 13.70 1.24
C VAL A 6 -0.88 13.23 -0.21
N ASN A 7 -0.70 14.18 -1.14
CA ASN A 7 -0.67 13.88 -2.57
C ASN A 7 0.65 13.16 -2.89
N SER A 8 0.56 11.99 -3.48
CA SER A 8 1.71 11.37 -4.13
C SER A 8 2.14 12.23 -5.32
N LEU A 9 3.44 12.39 -5.48
CA LEU A 9 4.04 13.10 -6.62
C LEU A 9 4.69 12.08 -7.56
N GLU A 10 4.61 12.35 -8.87
CA GLU A 10 5.33 11.58 -9.87
C GLU A 10 6.83 11.94 -9.82
N ILE A 11 7.66 10.96 -9.50
CA ILE A 11 9.12 11.13 -9.42
C ILE A 11 9.78 10.31 -10.51
N ASP A 12 10.73 10.94 -11.22
CA ASP A 12 11.58 10.26 -12.19
C ASP A 12 12.38 9.14 -11.51
N ILE A 13 12.24 7.91 -12.02
CA ILE A 13 12.86 6.71 -11.46
C ILE A 13 14.39 6.84 -11.40
N ASN A 14 15.01 7.55 -12.36
CA ASN A 14 16.47 7.77 -12.38
C ASN A 14 16.97 8.67 -11.25
N LYS A 15 16.08 9.39 -10.57
CA LYS A 15 16.40 10.24 -9.40
C LYS A 15 16.29 9.50 -8.08
N ILE A 16 15.89 8.22 -8.10
CA ILE A 16 15.65 7.42 -6.89
C ILE A 16 16.82 6.46 -6.70
N GLU A 17 17.54 6.63 -5.59
CA GLU A 17 18.63 5.75 -5.17
C GLU A 17 18.10 4.71 -4.19
N VAL A 18 18.57 3.46 -4.33
CA VAL A 18 18.25 2.36 -3.39
C VAL A 18 19.29 2.40 -2.26
N ASN A 19 18.83 2.30 -1.01
CA ASN A 19 19.73 2.27 0.13
C ASN A 19 20.49 0.93 0.16
N PRO A 20 21.83 0.93 0.06
CA PRO A 20 22.64 -0.29 0.06
C PRO A 20 22.57 -1.10 1.37
N ASN A 21 22.08 -0.51 2.46
CA ASN A 21 21.96 -1.14 3.77
C ASN A 21 20.60 -1.84 4.00
N GLN A 22 19.78 -2.01 2.98
CA GLN A 22 18.50 -2.73 3.13
C GLN A 22 18.73 -4.26 3.17
N PRO A 23 18.16 -4.96 4.18
CA PRO A 23 18.49 -6.38 4.44
C PRO A 23 17.87 -7.39 3.46
N ARG A 24 17.01 -6.97 2.52
CA ARG A 24 16.36 -7.86 1.54
C ARG A 24 17.03 -7.76 0.17
N SER A 25 18.02 -8.64 -0.08
CA SER A 25 18.70 -8.78 -1.39
C SER A 25 18.07 -9.84 -2.30
N ASN A 26 17.32 -10.80 -1.78
CA ASN A 26 16.71 -11.87 -2.57
C ASN A 26 15.23 -11.58 -2.81
N PHE A 27 14.89 -11.24 -4.05
CA PHE A 27 13.51 -11.10 -4.53
C PHE A 27 13.19 -12.30 -5.41
N ASP A 28 12.09 -12.97 -5.11
CA ASP A 28 11.55 -14.03 -5.97
C ASP A 28 11.15 -13.37 -7.31
N THR A 29 11.77 -13.86 -8.40
CA THR A 29 11.54 -13.36 -9.76
C THR A 29 10.08 -13.53 -10.17
N THR A 30 9.44 -14.64 -9.78
CA THR A 30 8.05 -14.93 -10.09
C THR A 30 7.09 -13.93 -9.42
N GLU A 31 7.36 -13.59 -8.15
CA GLU A 31 6.56 -12.58 -7.43
C GLU A 31 6.74 -11.17 -8.03
N LEU A 32 7.94 -10.84 -8.50
CA LEU A 32 8.20 -9.56 -9.16
C LEU A 32 7.49 -9.49 -10.52
N GLU A 33 7.43 -10.59 -11.26
CA GLU A 33 6.70 -10.68 -12.53
C GLU A 33 5.20 -10.50 -12.34
N ASN A 34 4.63 -11.19 -11.38
CA ASN A 34 3.21 -11.05 -11.03
C ASN A 34 2.87 -9.60 -10.65
N LEU A 35 3.72 -8.96 -9.83
CA LEU A 35 3.55 -7.56 -9.47
C LEU A 35 3.67 -6.63 -10.68
N SER A 36 4.63 -6.89 -11.58
CA SER A 36 4.81 -6.08 -12.80
C SER A 36 3.60 -6.17 -13.72
N ASN A 37 3.04 -7.37 -13.92
CA ASN A 37 1.83 -7.57 -14.72
C ASN A 37 0.63 -6.86 -14.12
N SER A 38 0.43 -6.97 -12.81
CA SER A 38 -0.63 -6.26 -12.10
C SER A 38 -0.51 -4.73 -12.25
N ILE A 39 0.71 -4.18 -12.09
CA ILE A 39 0.96 -2.75 -12.25
C ILE A 39 0.72 -2.30 -13.70
N LYS A 40 1.02 -3.15 -14.67
CA LYS A 40 0.81 -2.84 -16.10
C LYS A 40 -0.68 -2.67 -16.43
N GLU A 41 -1.53 -3.49 -15.85
CA GLU A 41 -2.97 -3.50 -16.14
C GLU A 41 -3.77 -2.48 -15.31
N LEU A 42 -3.43 -2.33 -14.03
CA LEU A 42 -4.25 -1.60 -13.06
C LEU A 42 -3.58 -0.35 -12.49
N GLY A 43 -2.31 -0.12 -12.86
CA GLY A 43 -1.50 0.93 -12.24
C GLY A 43 -1.01 0.53 -10.85
N ILE A 44 -0.39 1.50 -10.15
CA ILE A 44 0.07 1.32 -8.78
C ILE A 44 -0.98 1.84 -7.81
N ILE A 45 -1.45 0.97 -6.90
CA ILE A 45 -2.43 1.34 -5.87
C ILE A 45 -1.76 2.05 -4.71
N GLN A 46 -0.56 1.59 -4.32
CA GLN A 46 0.18 2.15 -3.20
C GLN A 46 1.48 2.81 -3.69
N PRO A 47 1.63 4.15 -3.63
CA PRO A 47 2.87 4.85 -3.95
C PRO A 47 4.05 4.35 -3.12
N ILE A 48 5.28 4.54 -3.62
CA ILE A 48 6.49 4.32 -2.83
C ILE A 48 6.72 5.48 -1.86
N THR A 49 7.58 5.28 -0.87
CA THR A 49 8.02 6.36 0.01
C THR A 49 9.50 6.63 -0.20
N VAL A 50 9.84 7.89 -0.42
CA VAL A 50 11.21 8.35 -0.64
C VAL A 50 11.58 9.50 0.30
N ARG A 51 12.86 9.59 0.64
CA ARG A 51 13.45 10.74 1.35
C ARG A 51 14.21 11.61 0.36
N LYS A 52 14.02 12.92 0.43
CA LYS A 52 14.82 13.86 -0.36
C LYS A 52 16.23 13.97 0.25
N ILE A 53 17.27 13.67 -0.54
CA ILE A 53 18.68 13.74 -0.11
C ILE A 53 19.31 15.06 -0.56
N LYS A 54 19.05 15.45 -1.82
CA LYS A 54 19.58 16.69 -2.45
C LYS A 54 18.48 17.29 -3.33
N SER A 55 18.76 18.46 -3.92
CA SER A 55 17.78 19.23 -4.70
C SER A 55 16.99 18.43 -5.74
N SER A 56 17.57 17.34 -6.28
CA SER A 56 16.93 16.52 -7.32
C SER A 56 17.12 15.01 -7.13
N LYS A 57 17.61 14.54 -5.95
CA LYS A 57 17.84 13.13 -5.67
C LYS A 57 17.05 12.67 -4.46
N TYR A 58 16.53 11.46 -4.55
CA TYR A 58 15.69 10.83 -3.56
C TYR A 58 16.28 9.46 -3.17
N GLU A 59 16.11 9.05 -1.93
CA GLU A 59 16.45 7.72 -1.45
C GLU A 59 15.18 6.98 -1.10
N ILE A 60 15.06 5.73 -1.53
CA ILE A 60 13.88 4.92 -1.21
C ILE A 60 13.88 4.52 0.27
N ILE A 61 12.77 4.78 0.96
CA ILE A 61 12.52 4.35 2.34
C ILE A 61 11.71 3.05 2.33
N SER A 62 10.63 2.99 1.55
CA SER A 62 9.81 1.79 1.40
C SER A 62 9.25 1.64 -0.02
N GLY A 63 8.97 0.39 -0.42
CA GLY A 63 8.41 0.07 -1.72
C GLY A 63 9.43 -0.34 -2.78
N GLU A 64 10.58 -0.89 -2.42
CA GLU A 64 11.63 -1.30 -3.37
C GLU A 64 11.12 -2.28 -4.45
N ARG A 65 10.26 -3.26 -4.09
CA ARG A 65 9.66 -4.17 -5.08
C ARG A 65 8.84 -3.44 -6.13
N ARG A 66 8.09 -2.41 -5.72
CA ARG A 66 7.32 -1.54 -6.62
C ARG A 66 8.24 -0.74 -7.54
N LEU A 67 9.32 -0.18 -7.00
CA LEU A 67 10.33 0.52 -7.81
C LEU A 67 10.93 -0.40 -8.86
N ARG A 68 11.35 -1.62 -8.48
CA ARG A 68 11.91 -2.62 -9.40
C ARG A 68 10.91 -3.07 -10.46
N ALA A 69 9.63 -3.22 -10.11
CA ALA A 69 8.58 -3.53 -11.07
C ALA A 69 8.40 -2.41 -12.11
N PHE A 70 8.43 -1.15 -11.69
CA PHE A 70 8.38 0.01 -12.60
C PHE A 70 9.61 0.09 -13.50
N GLN A 71 10.80 -0.20 -12.98
CA GLN A 71 12.02 -0.29 -13.75
C GLN A 71 11.93 -1.41 -14.81
N LYS A 72 11.43 -2.60 -14.44
CA LYS A 72 11.20 -3.73 -15.36
C LYS A 72 10.22 -3.37 -16.47
N LEU A 73 9.21 -2.56 -16.17
CA LEU A 73 8.23 -2.06 -17.14
C LEU A 73 8.73 -0.85 -17.95
N SER A 74 9.98 -0.45 -17.79
CA SER A 74 10.58 0.72 -18.47
C SER A 74 9.75 2.01 -18.30
N LYS A 75 9.07 2.16 -17.18
CA LYS A 75 8.35 3.39 -16.84
C LYS A 75 9.34 4.50 -16.50
N LYS A 76 8.99 5.75 -16.85
CA LYS A 76 9.86 6.92 -16.61
C LYS A 76 9.70 7.50 -15.21
N SER A 77 8.50 7.44 -14.64
CA SER A 77 8.16 7.99 -13.34
C SER A 77 7.38 6.98 -12.49
N ILE A 78 7.35 7.22 -11.20
CA ILE A 78 6.62 6.40 -10.23
C ILE A 78 5.96 7.33 -9.20
N PRO A 79 4.69 7.08 -8.82
CA PRO A 79 4.05 7.79 -7.73
C PRO A 79 4.78 7.55 -6.40
N ALA A 80 5.15 8.63 -5.74
CA ALA A 80 5.91 8.56 -4.49
C ALA A 80 5.44 9.60 -3.49
N TYR A 81 5.52 9.25 -2.21
CA TYR A 81 5.44 10.20 -1.10
C TYR A 81 6.83 10.69 -0.75
N ILE A 82 7.03 12.01 -0.72
CA ILE A 82 8.31 12.61 -0.36
C ILE A 82 8.34 12.87 1.14
N ARG A 83 9.33 12.28 1.83
CA ARG A 83 9.60 12.55 3.24
C ARG A 83 10.68 13.62 3.37
N LEU A 84 10.41 14.66 4.15
CA LEU A 84 11.40 15.66 4.57
C LEU A 84 12.18 15.13 5.78
N ALA A 85 13.45 15.48 5.90
CA ALA A 85 14.38 14.83 6.85
C ALA A 85 14.06 15.04 8.35
N ASN A 86 13.17 15.99 8.70
CA ASN A 86 12.88 16.36 10.08
C ASN A 86 11.44 16.06 10.55
N ASP A 87 10.65 15.22 9.83
CA ASP A 87 9.20 15.19 10.02
C ASP A 87 8.62 13.84 10.48
N GLN A 88 9.33 13.08 11.32
CA GLN A 88 8.76 11.82 11.80
C GLN A 88 7.49 12.05 12.64
N GLU A 89 7.51 13.03 13.51
CA GLU A 89 6.34 13.39 14.35
C GLU A 89 5.23 14.04 13.53
N SER A 90 5.57 14.97 12.62
CA SER A 90 4.59 15.62 11.74
C SER A 90 3.94 14.62 10.78
N LEU A 91 4.70 13.64 10.28
CA LEU A 91 4.19 12.57 9.45
C LEU A 91 3.25 11.65 10.22
N GLU A 92 3.63 11.25 11.44
CA GLU A 92 2.78 10.45 12.32
C GLU A 92 1.44 11.15 12.57
N MET A 93 1.48 12.42 12.95
CA MET A 93 0.28 13.21 13.18
C MET A 93 -0.61 13.31 11.93
N ALA A 94 -0.02 13.58 10.76
CA ALA A 94 -0.76 13.68 9.51
C ALA A 94 -1.41 12.35 9.09
N LEU A 95 -0.70 11.22 9.28
CA LEU A 95 -1.22 9.90 8.95
C LEU A 95 -2.31 9.44 9.93
N VAL A 96 -2.15 9.72 11.21
CA VAL A 96 -3.17 9.42 12.23
C VAL A 96 -4.41 10.27 12.00
N GLU A 97 -4.26 11.57 11.72
CA GLU A 97 -5.38 12.44 11.35
C GLU A 97 -6.12 11.92 10.12
N ASN A 98 -5.38 11.52 9.07
CA ASN A 98 -5.99 10.99 7.86
C ASN A 98 -6.80 9.71 8.13
N ILE A 99 -6.31 8.81 8.99
CA ILE A 99 -7.02 7.58 9.39
C ILE A 99 -8.32 7.89 10.15
N GLN A 100 -8.39 9.03 10.85
CA GLN A 100 -9.57 9.43 11.62
C GLN A 100 -10.65 10.12 10.77
N ARG A 101 -10.43 10.33 9.47
CA ARG A 101 -11.46 10.87 8.57
C ARG A 101 -12.65 9.92 8.46
N LYS A 102 -13.86 10.48 8.51
CA LYS A 102 -15.12 9.70 8.61
C LYS A 102 -15.51 8.87 7.37
N ASN A 103 -14.85 9.05 6.22
CA ASN A 103 -15.29 8.48 4.94
C ASN A 103 -14.18 7.74 4.17
N LEU A 104 -13.20 7.16 4.87
CA LEU A 104 -12.18 6.35 4.20
C LEU A 104 -12.74 4.97 3.83
N ASP A 105 -12.43 4.54 2.61
CA ASP A 105 -12.70 3.15 2.22
C ASP A 105 -11.73 2.16 2.89
N PRO A 106 -12.06 0.86 2.90
CA PRO A 106 -11.23 -0.15 3.57
C PRO A 106 -9.81 -0.25 3.02
N ILE A 107 -9.59 0.05 1.75
CA ILE A 107 -8.27 -0.01 1.12
C ILE A 107 -7.43 1.22 1.49
N GLU A 108 -8.03 2.40 1.54
CA GLU A 108 -7.36 3.62 2.03
C GLU A 108 -6.90 3.48 3.49
N ILE A 109 -7.72 2.89 4.34
CA ILE A 109 -7.36 2.58 5.74
C ILE A 109 -6.19 1.58 5.76
N ALA A 110 -6.26 0.52 4.95
CA ALA A 110 -5.22 -0.50 4.86
C ALA A 110 -3.87 0.09 4.40
N ILE A 111 -3.90 0.98 3.40
CA ILE A 111 -2.71 1.69 2.90
C ILE A 111 -2.12 2.58 4.00
N SER A 112 -2.97 3.31 4.72
CA SER A 112 -2.54 4.19 5.80
C SER A 112 -1.87 3.42 6.94
N TYR A 113 -2.43 2.27 7.34
CA TYR A 113 -1.83 1.40 8.35
C TYR A 113 -0.51 0.77 7.87
N SER A 114 -0.45 0.26 6.64
CA SER A 114 0.78 -0.28 6.06
C SER A 114 1.88 0.77 6.04
N ARG A 115 1.53 1.98 5.61
CA ARG A 115 2.44 3.11 5.54
C ARG A 115 2.99 3.50 6.91
N LEU A 116 2.12 3.62 7.93
CA LEU A 116 2.55 3.91 9.31
C LEU A 116 3.53 2.86 9.84
N THR A 117 3.24 1.56 9.67
CA THR A 117 4.13 0.49 10.12
C THR A 117 5.48 0.51 9.41
N GLU A 118 5.47 0.74 8.08
CA GLU A 118 6.69 0.75 7.27
C GLU A 118 7.58 1.97 7.57
N GLU A 119 6.98 3.16 7.67
CA GLU A 119 7.72 4.41 7.82
C GLU A 119 8.22 4.63 9.25
N LEU A 120 7.40 4.30 10.24
CA LEU A 120 7.79 4.41 11.66
C LEU A 120 8.55 3.18 12.16
N LYS A 121 8.58 2.09 11.38
CA LYS A 121 9.17 0.79 11.77
C LYS A 121 8.62 0.25 13.09
N ILE A 122 7.32 0.45 13.32
CA ILE A 122 6.62 0.01 14.52
C ILE A 122 5.88 -1.29 14.29
N SER A 123 5.67 -2.03 15.37
CA SER A 123 4.85 -3.25 15.38
C SER A 123 3.36 -2.92 15.27
N HIS A 124 2.53 -3.91 14.89
CA HIS A 124 1.07 -3.76 14.91
C HIS A 124 0.53 -3.51 16.33
N ASP A 125 1.22 -3.99 17.37
CA ASP A 125 0.86 -3.73 18.77
C ASP A 125 1.08 -2.26 19.15
N GLU A 126 2.21 -1.70 18.76
CA GLU A 126 2.51 -0.27 18.98
C GLU A 126 1.54 0.62 18.20
N MET A 127 1.24 0.25 16.95
CA MET A 127 0.24 0.96 16.16
C MET A 127 -1.14 0.90 16.82
N SER A 128 -1.55 -0.26 17.33
CA SER A 128 -2.81 -0.47 18.06
C SER A 128 -2.99 0.58 19.17
N LYS A 129 -1.94 0.79 19.97
CA LYS A 129 -1.93 1.80 21.04
C LYS A 129 -2.05 3.24 20.53
N ARG A 130 -1.39 3.56 19.39
CA ARG A 130 -1.36 4.92 18.83
C ARG A 130 -2.67 5.32 18.14
N VAL A 131 -3.31 4.39 17.45
CA VAL A 131 -4.57 4.66 16.71
C VAL A 131 -5.83 4.27 17.46
N GLY A 132 -5.72 3.66 18.65
CA GLY A 132 -6.86 3.26 19.47
C GLY A 132 -7.73 2.16 18.83
N LYS A 133 -7.11 1.23 18.09
CA LYS A 133 -7.78 0.08 17.46
C LYS A 133 -7.10 -1.21 17.85
N ASP A 134 -7.87 -2.32 17.90
CA ASP A 134 -7.27 -3.61 18.20
C ASP A 134 -6.24 -4.04 17.15
N ARG A 135 -5.18 -4.70 17.60
CA ARG A 135 -4.13 -5.27 16.74
C ARG A 135 -4.71 -6.15 15.63
N THR A 136 -5.71 -6.97 15.94
CA THR A 136 -6.39 -7.85 14.98
C THR A 136 -7.09 -7.04 13.88
N THR A 137 -7.69 -5.92 14.23
CA THR A 137 -8.33 -4.98 13.30
C THR A 137 -7.29 -4.43 12.32
N ILE A 138 -6.17 -3.90 12.82
CA ILE A 138 -5.08 -3.37 12.01
C ILE A 138 -4.52 -4.43 11.05
N THR A 139 -4.22 -5.62 11.60
CA THR A 139 -3.71 -6.75 10.81
C THR A 139 -4.68 -7.15 9.69
N ASN A 140 -5.98 -7.16 9.98
CA ASN A 140 -7.01 -7.50 8.98
C ASN A 140 -7.07 -6.47 7.85
N TYR A 141 -6.98 -5.17 8.15
CA TYR A 141 -6.91 -4.13 7.13
C TYR A 141 -5.66 -4.28 6.26
N ILE A 142 -4.48 -4.38 6.85
CA ILE A 142 -3.21 -4.51 6.10
C ILE A 142 -3.23 -5.77 5.21
N ARG A 143 -3.84 -6.86 5.65
CA ARG A 143 -3.98 -8.08 4.85
C ARG A 143 -4.81 -7.88 3.58
N LEU A 144 -5.76 -6.92 3.54
CA LEU A 144 -6.53 -6.62 2.33
C LEU A 144 -5.64 -6.23 1.14
N LEU A 145 -4.48 -5.62 1.39
CA LEU A 145 -3.52 -5.26 0.35
C LEU A 145 -2.85 -6.47 -0.35
N LYS A 146 -3.07 -7.68 0.17
CA LYS A 146 -2.60 -8.93 -0.45
C LYS A 146 -3.62 -9.52 -1.44
N LEU A 147 -4.83 -8.99 -1.48
CA LEU A 147 -5.86 -9.40 -2.43
C LEU A 147 -5.47 -8.99 -3.86
N ASP A 148 -6.05 -9.66 -4.84
CA ASP A 148 -5.96 -9.22 -6.23
C ASP A 148 -6.47 -7.78 -6.37
N PRO A 149 -5.84 -6.92 -7.19
CA PRO A 149 -6.22 -5.53 -7.37
C PRO A 149 -7.68 -5.33 -7.81
N ILE A 150 -8.26 -6.26 -8.57
CA ILE A 150 -9.68 -6.22 -8.96
C ILE A 150 -10.57 -6.34 -7.71
N ILE A 151 -10.21 -7.22 -6.77
CA ILE A 151 -10.93 -7.40 -5.52
C ILE A 151 -10.75 -6.19 -4.61
N GLN A 152 -9.55 -5.60 -4.58
CA GLN A 152 -9.30 -4.36 -3.84
C GLN A 152 -10.17 -3.21 -4.38
N SER A 153 -10.29 -3.07 -5.70
CA SER A 153 -11.23 -2.10 -6.31
C SER A 153 -12.67 -2.38 -5.90
N GLY A 154 -13.08 -3.65 -5.87
CA GLY A 154 -14.41 -4.03 -5.42
C GLY A 154 -14.70 -3.67 -3.96
N LEU A 155 -13.69 -3.71 -3.08
CA LEU A 155 -13.78 -3.23 -1.71
C LEU A 155 -13.89 -1.71 -1.62
N ARG A 156 -13.06 -0.99 -2.39
CA ARG A 156 -13.05 0.47 -2.46
C ARG A 156 -14.39 1.02 -2.94
N ASP A 157 -14.92 0.42 -3.99
CA ASP A 157 -16.14 0.85 -4.66
C ASP A 157 -17.41 0.25 -3.99
N ASN A 158 -17.24 -0.42 -2.83
CA ASN A 158 -18.32 -1.03 -2.03
C ASN A 158 -19.13 -2.12 -2.76
N PHE A 159 -18.60 -2.75 -3.80
CA PHE A 159 -19.23 -3.90 -4.44
C PHE A 159 -19.24 -5.14 -3.53
N ILE A 160 -18.22 -5.23 -2.65
CA ILE A 160 -18.14 -6.25 -1.61
C ILE A 160 -17.75 -5.62 -0.27
N SER A 161 -18.14 -6.24 0.83
CA SER A 161 -17.81 -5.75 2.18
C SER A 161 -16.41 -6.20 2.64
N MET A 162 -15.87 -5.54 3.66
CA MET A 162 -14.61 -5.96 4.32
C MET A 162 -14.67 -7.42 4.81
N GLY A 163 -15.84 -7.92 5.23
CA GLY A 163 -16.04 -9.31 5.60
C GLY A 163 -15.72 -10.27 4.45
N HIS A 164 -16.22 -9.99 3.25
CA HIS A 164 -15.89 -10.74 2.05
C HIS A 164 -14.38 -10.69 1.75
N GLY A 165 -13.75 -9.51 1.84
CA GLY A 165 -12.31 -9.36 1.66
C GLY A 165 -11.52 -10.25 2.61
N ARG A 166 -11.87 -10.28 3.91
CA ARG A 166 -11.23 -11.16 4.90
C ARG A 166 -11.40 -12.65 4.60
N ALA A 167 -12.54 -13.06 4.07
CA ALA A 167 -12.76 -14.45 3.67
C ALA A 167 -11.90 -14.82 2.45
N LEU A 168 -11.84 -13.93 1.46
CA LEU A 168 -11.08 -14.13 0.22
C LEU A 168 -9.57 -14.20 0.45
N ILE A 169 -9.00 -13.46 1.40
CA ILE A 169 -7.56 -13.48 1.72
C ILE A 169 -7.07 -14.90 2.09
N ASN A 170 -7.93 -15.73 2.65
CA ASN A 170 -7.55 -17.09 3.06
C ASN A 170 -7.47 -18.07 1.89
N ILE A 171 -7.83 -17.66 0.68
CA ILE A 171 -7.71 -18.46 -0.54
C ILE A 171 -6.32 -18.23 -1.14
N ASN A 172 -5.46 -19.24 -1.14
CA ASN A 172 -4.06 -19.12 -1.57
C ASN A 172 -3.87 -18.93 -3.09
N SER A 173 -4.90 -19.18 -3.91
CA SER A 173 -4.84 -19.09 -5.37
C SER A 173 -5.56 -17.85 -5.86
N LEU A 174 -4.86 -16.93 -6.53
CA LEU A 174 -5.43 -15.72 -7.12
C LEU A 174 -6.59 -16.05 -8.09
N THR A 175 -6.43 -17.07 -8.93
CA THR A 175 -7.48 -17.51 -9.85
C THR A 175 -8.74 -17.96 -9.10
N LYS A 176 -8.58 -18.69 -7.98
CA LYS A 176 -9.71 -19.09 -7.13
C LYS A 176 -10.31 -17.88 -6.41
N GLN A 177 -9.49 -16.94 -5.94
CA GLN A 177 -10.01 -15.69 -5.34
C GLN A 177 -10.92 -14.95 -6.31
N LEU A 178 -10.48 -14.73 -7.55
CA LEU A 178 -11.27 -14.06 -8.59
C LEU A 178 -12.54 -14.81 -8.92
N SER A 179 -12.48 -16.14 -9.08
CA SER A 179 -13.66 -16.97 -9.34
C SER A 179 -14.71 -16.86 -8.21
N VAL A 180 -14.27 -16.84 -6.96
CA VAL A 180 -15.18 -16.66 -5.81
C VAL A 180 -15.71 -15.25 -5.75
N TYR A 181 -14.89 -14.23 -6.01
CA TYR A 181 -15.31 -12.84 -6.11
C TYR A 181 -16.42 -12.63 -7.15
N GLU A 182 -16.26 -13.20 -8.36
CA GLU A 182 -17.30 -13.16 -9.37
C GLU A 182 -18.61 -13.82 -8.92
N LYS A 183 -18.51 -14.95 -8.19
CA LYS A 183 -19.71 -15.62 -7.65
C LYS A 183 -20.40 -14.75 -6.59
N ILE A 184 -19.63 -14.05 -5.74
CA ILE A 184 -20.20 -13.12 -4.75
C ILE A 184 -21.01 -12.04 -5.48
N LEU A 185 -20.43 -11.41 -6.52
CA LEU A 185 -21.12 -10.37 -7.31
C LEU A 185 -22.36 -10.88 -8.03
N LYS A 186 -22.26 -12.03 -8.75
CA LYS A 186 -23.35 -12.57 -9.55
C LYS A 186 -24.53 -13.09 -8.70
N LYS A 187 -24.24 -13.62 -7.51
CA LYS A 187 -25.25 -14.28 -6.67
C LYS A 187 -25.59 -13.51 -5.41
N SER A 188 -25.02 -12.33 -5.22
CA SER A 188 -25.17 -11.51 -3.99
C SER A 188 -24.98 -12.33 -2.72
N LEU A 189 -23.91 -13.15 -2.67
CA LEU A 189 -23.64 -14.02 -1.56
C LEU A 189 -23.31 -13.18 -0.31
N SER A 190 -23.78 -13.61 0.86
CA SER A 190 -23.33 -13.09 2.15
C SER A 190 -21.95 -13.64 2.53
N VAL A 191 -21.34 -13.02 3.54
CA VAL A 191 -20.05 -13.47 4.13
C VAL A 191 -20.21 -14.83 4.80
#